data_daca7a7df054571094d165eb250d53d7
#
_entry.id   daca7a7df054571094d165eb250d53d7
#
_cell.length_a   1.000
_cell.length_b   1.000
_cell.length_c   1.000
_cell.angle_alpha   90.00
_cell.angle_beta   90.00
_cell.angle_gamma   90.00
#
_symmetry.space_group_name_H-M   'P 1'
#
loop_
_entity.id
_entity.type
_entity.pdbx_description
1 polymer ?
#
loop_
_entity_poly.entity_id
_entity_poly.type
_entity_poly.pdbx_seq_one_letter_code
_entity_poly.pdbx_strand_id
1 'polypeptide(L)'
;MLNTITIAGRMVRDPELRRTNSGKAATSFTLAVDRDFKNQQTGEKEVDFLDCTAFGAAGENAAKYFRKGQMAIVTGRLQIRQYTDKNGQKRRKAEILVNSIYFCGSKESGTQASSGADNGYSTPAYQAPAPAENFAELDGEDEQLPF
;
A
#
# COMPACT_ATOMS: atom_id res chain seq x y z
N MET A 1 2.45 25.93 0.99
CA MET A 1 2.92 24.97 -0.04
C MET A 1 2.55 23.57 0.41
N LEU A 2 2.00 22.75 -0.49
CA LEU A 2 1.62 21.36 -0.22
C LEU A 2 2.65 20.43 -0.86
N ASN A 3 3.17 19.45 -0.09
CA ASN A 3 4.04 18.38 -0.57
C ASN A 3 3.59 17.09 0.11
N THR A 4 2.65 16.41 -0.52
CA THR A 4 2.09 15.16 -0.02
C THR A 4 2.13 14.13 -1.15
N ILE A 5 2.56 12.93 -0.81
CA ILE A 5 2.58 11.78 -1.71
C ILE A 5 1.95 10.59 -1.00
N THR A 6 1.10 9.86 -1.71
CA THR A 6 0.51 8.59 -1.24
C THR A 6 0.79 7.53 -2.29
N ILE A 7 1.36 6.41 -1.86
CA ILE A 7 1.81 5.34 -2.75
C ILE A 7 1.41 4.00 -2.16
N ALA A 8 0.90 3.13 -3.02
CA ALA A 8 0.71 1.72 -2.73
C ALA A 8 1.74 0.90 -3.53
N GLY A 9 2.47 0.01 -2.86
CA GLY A 9 3.50 -0.80 -3.51
C GLY A 9 3.92 -2.00 -2.67
N ARG A 10 4.73 -2.88 -3.26
CA ARG A 10 5.27 -4.06 -2.58
C ARG A 10 6.65 -3.79 -2.02
N MET A 11 6.91 -4.28 -0.81
CA MET A 11 8.25 -4.25 -0.21
C MET A 11 9.24 -5.07 -1.05
N VAL A 12 10.30 -4.43 -1.53
CA VAL A 12 11.35 -5.10 -2.33
C VAL A 12 12.22 -5.98 -1.43
N ARG A 13 12.43 -5.55 -0.19
CA ARG A 13 13.24 -6.22 0.84
C ARG A 13 12.66 -5.93 2.21
N ASP A 14 13.12 -6.64 3.22
CA ASP A 14 12.76 -6.36 4.60
C ASP A 14 13.21 -4.94 4.99
N PRO A 15 12.38 -4.19 5.73
CA PRO A 15 12.76 -2.86 6.21
C PRO A 15 13.95 -2.91 7.16
N GLU A 16 14.95 -2.06 6.93
CA GLU A 16 16.14 -1.95 7.76
C GLU A 16 15.98 -0.84 8.81
N LEU A 17 15.91 -1.23 10.07
CA LEU A 17 15.91 -0.28 11.18
C LEU A 17 17.35 0.10 11.55
N ARG A 18 17.63 1.39 11.54
CA ARG A 18 18.88 1.98 12.04
C ARG A 18 18.57 3.05 13.08
N ARG A 19 19.47 3.26 14.00
CA ARG A 19 19.39 4.39 14.92
C ARG A 19 20.29 5.52 14.42
N THR A 20 19.76 6.73 14.39
CA THR A 20 20.53 7.94 14.08
C THR A 20 21.47 8.27 15.24
N ASN A 21 22.46 9.14 15.01
CA ASN A 21 23.37 9.62 16.08
C ASN A 21 22.61 10.29 17.24
N SER A 22 21.40 10.80 16.99
CA SER A 22 20.51 11.36 18.01
C SER A 22 19.62 10.31 18.71
N GLY A 23 19.84 9.01 18.47
CA GLY A 23 19.08 7.91 19.07
C GLY A 23 17.70 7.64 18.45
N LYS A 24 17.26 8.44 17.49
CA LYS A 24 15.96 8.26 16.82
C LYS A 24 15.98 7.07 15.87
N ALA A 25 14.90 6.28 15.89
CA ALA A 25 14.71 5.20 14.95
C ALA A 25 14.52 5.77 13.53
N ALA A 26 15.22 5.19 12.55
CA ALA A 26 15.08 5.48 11.13
C ALA A 26 15.07 4.15 10.39
N THR A 27 13.98 3.88 9.68
CA THR A 27 13.82 2.64 8.92
C THR A 27 13.77 2.95 7.45
N SER A 28 14.69 2.34 6.70
CA SER A 28 14.78 2.48 5.24
C SER A 28 14.21 1.24 4.57
N PHE A 29 13.41 1.44 3.54
CA PHE A 29 12.85 0.38 2.71
C PHE A 29 12.57 0.90 1.29
N THR A 30 12.38 -0.01 0.33
CA THR A 30 12.08 0.32 -1.06
C THR A 30 10.76 -0.31 -1.45
N LEU A 31 9.89 0.45 -2.08
CA LEU A 31 8.63 -0.02 -2.65
C LEU A 31 8.76 -0.20 -4.15
N ALA A 32 8.28 -1.33 -4.65
CA ALA A 32 8.05 -1.58 -6.06
C ALA A 32 6.60 -1.18 -6.39
N VAL A 33 6.45 -0.25 -7.31
CA VAL A 33 5.16 0.29 -7.75
C VAL A 33 5.01 0.03 -9.24
N ASP A 34 4.02 -0.74 -9.62
CA ASP A 34 3.73 -1.01 -11.02
C ASP A 34 3.13 0.23 -11.68
N ARG A 35 3.59 0.57 -12.88
CA ARG A 35 2.95 1.62 -13.69
C ARG A 35 1.62 1.15 -14.23
N ASP A 36 0.64 2.04 -14.29
CA ASP A 36 -0.71 1.72 -14.78
C ASP A 36 -0.71 1.33 -16.26
N PHE A 37 0.19 1.92 -17.05
CA PHE A 37 0.26 1.68 -18.48
C PHE A 37 1.44 0.79 -18.85
N LYS A 38 1.21 -0.07 -19.84
CA LYS A 38 2.28 -0.85 -20.46
C LYS A 38 3.13 0.04 -21.37
N ASN A 39 4.42 -0.24 -21.41
CA ASN A 39 5.31 0.39 -22.38
C ASN A 39 4.88 -0.03 -23.80
N GLN A 40 4.61 0.95 -24.66
CA GLN A 40 4.12 0.70 -26.01
C GLN A 40 5.16 -0.01 -26.91
N GLN A 41 6.44 0.10 -26.58
CA GLN A 41 7.52 -0.52 -27.34
C GLN A 41 7.81 -1.96 -26.93
N THR A 42 7.72 -2.27 -25.61
CA THR A 42 8.03 -3.60 -25.08
C THR A 42 6.81 -4.44 -24.78
N GLY A 43 5.62 -3.83 -24.65
CA GLY A 43 4.37 -4.49 -24.25
C GLY A 43 4.32 -4.89 -22.76
N GLU A 44 5.39 -4.61 -22.01
CA GLU A 44 5.53 -4.98 -20.59
C GLU A 44 5.17 -3.83 -19.66
N LYS A 45 4.73 -4.14 -18.44
CA LYS A 45 4.57 -3.14 -17.39
C LYS A 45 5.91 -2.83 -16.77
N GLU A 46 6.23 -1.55 -16.69
CA GLU A 46 7.41 -1.07 -15.97
C GLU A 46 7.10 -0.92 -14.49
N VAL A 47 8.13 -1.10 -13.66
CA VAL A 47 8.07 -1.00 -12.22
C VAL A 47 8.98 0.13 -11.74
N ASP A 48 8.44 1.04 -10.96
CA ASP A 48 9.22 2.10 -10.31
C ASP A 48 9.64 1.65 -8.90
N PHE A 49 10.93 1.78 -8.61
CA PHE A 49 11.50 1.50 -7.30
C PHE A 49 11.66 2.80 -6.51
N LEU A 50 10.88 2.95 -5.45
CA LEU A 50 10.81 4.17 -4.67
C LEU A 50 11.44 3.95 -3.29
N ASP A 51 12.51 4.70 -3.00
CA ASP A 51 13.16 4.66 -1.70
C ASP A 51 12.35 5.46 -0.68
N CYS A 52 12.08 4.83 0.45
CA CYS A 52 11.31 5.35 1.56
C CYS A 52 12.11 5.34 2.85
N THR A 53 11.97 6.38 3.64
CA THR A 53 12.53 6.45 5.00
C THR A 53 11.45 6.87 5.99
N ALA A 54 11.22 6.04 7.00
CA ALA A 54 10.29 6.30 8.10
C ALA A 54 11.04 6.57 9.39
N PHE A 55 10.66 7.61 10.14
CA PHE A 55 11.27 7.97 11.42
C PHE A 55 10.36 7.66 12.60
N GLY A 56 10.97 7.44 13.78
CA GLY A 56 10.26 7.24 15.03
C GLY A 56 9.31 6.04 14.99
N ALA A 57 8.12 6.19 15.55
CA ALA A 57 7.13 5.10 15.67
C ALA A 57 6.73 4.48 14.31
N ALA A 58 6.60 5.29 13.24
CA ALA A 58 6.31 4.77 11.90
C ALA A 58 7.44 3.87 11.38
N GLY A 59 8.70 4.23 11.67
CA GLY A 59 9.87 3.43 11.34
C GLY A 59 9.92 2.12 12.14
N GLU A 60 9.71 2.17 13.44
CA GLU A 60 9.67 0.97 14.29
C GLU A 60 8.57 0.00 13.86
N ASN A 61 7.38 0.52 13.56
CA ASN A 61 6.26 -0.27 13.06
C ASN A 61 6.58 -0.90 11.70
N ALA A 62 7.22 -0.15 10.79
CA ALA A 62 7.65 -0.67 9.50
C ALA A 62 8.60 -1.86 9.67
N ALA A 63 9.62 -1.73 10.50
CA ALA A 63 10.61 -2.79 10.74
C ALA A 63 10.02 -4.01 11.45
N LYS A 64 9.08 -3.79 12.37
CA LYS A 64 8.47 -4.86 13.17
C LYS A 64 7.49 -5.71 12.37
N TYR A 65 6.65 -5.08 11.57
CA TYR A 65 5.47 -5.74 11.00
C TYR A 65 5.57 -6.02 9.51
N PHE A 66 6.39 -5.31 8.74
CA PHE A 66 6.49 -5.50 7.30
C PHE A 66 7.66 -6.41 6.91
N ARG A 67 7.45 -7.18 5.86
CA ARG A 67 8.43 -8.11 5.28
C ARG A 67 8.46 -7.96 3.76
N LYS A 68 9.53 -8.45 3.13
CA LYS A 68 9.66 -8.53 1.67
C LYS A 68 8.39 -9.12 1.03
N GLY A 69 7.95 -8.52 -0.05
CA GLY A 69 6.79 -8.95 -0.85
C GLY A 69 5.43 -8.48 -0.34
N GLN A 70 5.35 -7.99 0.91
CA GLN A 70 4.08 -7.48 1.44
C GLN A 70 3.68 -6.15 0.79
N MET A 71 2.38 -5.98 0.60
CA MET A 71 1.79 -4.74 0.10
C MET A 71 1.68 -3.73 1.22
N ALA A 72 2.12 -2.50 0.96
CA ALA A 72 2.03 -1.40 1.90
C ALA A 72 1.50 -0.14 1.20
N ILE A 73 0.71 0.65 1.94
CA ILE A 73 0.34 2.00 1.56
C ILE A 73 1.13 2.95 2.43
N VAL A 74 1.89 3.84 1.82
CA VAL A 74 2.66 4.88 2.51
C VAL A 74 2.13 6.26 2.18
N THR A 75 2.04 7.09 3.20
CA THR A 75 1.76 8.52 3.06
C THR A 75 2.92 9.31 3.61
N GLY A 76 3.36 10.31 2.88
CA GLY A 76 4.50 11.14 3.28
C GLY A 76 4.72 12.32 2.37
N ARG A 77 5.96 12.77 2.29
CA ARG A 77 6.40 13.85 1.42
C ARG A 77 7.60 13.43 0.57
N LEU A 78 7.68 13.94 -0.64
CA LEU A 78 8.83 13.76 -1.51
C LEU A 78 9.95 14.71 -1.10
N GLN A 79 11.16 14.19 -0.94
CA GLN A 79 12.35 14.99 -0.72
C GLN A 79 13.41 14.61 -1.76
N ILE A 80 14.05 15.62 -2.36
CA ILE A 80 15.18 15.43 -3.24
C ILE A 80 16.44 15.78 -2.46
N ARG A 81 17.28 14.77 -2.24
CA ARG A 81 18.57 14.92 -1.57
C ARG A 81 19.68 15.04 -2.60
N GLN A 82 20.55 16.03 -2.44
CA GLN A 82 21.77 16.16 -3.24
C GLN A 82 22.93 15.53 -2.49
N TYR A 83 23.74 14.74 -3.19
CA TYR A 83 24.96 14.16 -2.65
C TYR A 83 26.06 14.19 -3.70
N THR A 84 27.31 14.17 -3.24
CA THR A 84 28.47 14.09 -4.13
C THR A 84 28.89 12.63 -4.23
N ASP A 85 28.97 12.12 -5.44
CA ASP A 85 29.45 10.78 -5.74
C ASP A 85 30.97 10.66 -5.48
N LYS A 86 31.49 9.44 -5.38
CA LYS A 86 32.92 9.14 -5.22
C LYS A 86 33.80 9.81 -6.30
N ASN A 87 33.22 10.10 -7.46
CA ASN A 87 33.88 10.76 -8.59
C ASN A 87 33.76 12.31 -8.54
N GLY A 88 33.29 12.90 -7.42
CA GLY A 88 33.15 14.34 -7.27
C GLY A 88 31.92 14.94 -7.98
N GLN A 89 31.06 14.11 -8.60
CA GLN A 89 29.89 14.59 -9.31
C GLN A 89 28.70 14.79 -8.38
N LYS A 90 28.01 15.92 -8.52
CA LYS A 90 26.76 16.20 -7.80
C LYS A 90 25.62 15.35 -8.38
N ARG A 91 25.04 14.49 -7.56
CA ARG A 91 23.87 13.67 -7.92
C ARG A 91 22.67 14.02 -7.08
N ARG A 92 21.48 13.72 -7.59
CA ARG A 92 20.21 13.90 -6.90
C ARG A 92 19.57 12.54 -6.67
N LYS A 93 19.02 12.34 -5.47
CA LYS A 93 18.25 11.14 -5.12
C LYS A 93 16.90 11.59 -4.61
N ALA A 94 15.84 11.07 -5.22
CA ALA A 94 14.48 11.24 -4.72
C ALA A 94 14.25 10.21 -3.60
N GLU A 95 13.68 10.66 -2.50
CA GLU A 95 13.37 9.84 -1.33
C GLU A 95 12.03 10.27 -0.75
N ILE A 96 11.22 9.32 -0.31
CA ILE A 96 9.94 9.57 0.34
C ILE A 96 10.15 9.54 1.85
N LEU A 97 9.91 10.66 2.51
CA LEU A 97 9.85 10.71 3.96
C LEU A 97 8.46 10.33 4.42
N VAL A 98 8.36 9.14 5.01
CA VAL A 98 7.10 8.51 5.39
C VAL A 98 6.59 9.07 6.71
N ASN A 99 5.34 9.54 6.71
CA ASN A 99 4.62 9.94 7.90
C ASN A 99 3.81 8.78 8.49
N SER A 100 3.14 8.02 7.61
CA SER A 100 2.29 6.89 8.00
C SER A 100 2.45 5.73 7.03
N ILE A 101 2.34 4.52 7.56
CA ILE A 101 2.39 3.27 6.79
C ILE A 101 1.22 2.38 7.20
N TYR A 102 0.52 1.81 6.22
CA TYR A 102 -0.66 0.98 6.41
C TYR A 102 -0.49 -0.35 5.69
N PHE A 103 -1.07 -1.39 6.28
CA PHE A 103 -1.16 -2.69 5.61
C PHE A 103 -2.20 -2.64 4.50
N CYS A 104 -1.86 -3.24 3.37
CA CYS A 104 -2.78 -3.46 2.27
C CYS A 104 -2.77 -4.96 1.96
N GLY A 105 -3.88 -5.63 2.22
CA GLY A 105 -4.04 -7.06 2.00
C GLY A 105 -4.53 -7.80 3.25
N SER A 106 -5.27 -8.88 3.04
CA SER A 106 -5.66 -9.79 4.10
C SER A 106 -4.41 -10.50 4.64
N LYS A 107 -4.40 -10.71 5.94
CA LYS A 107 -3.45 -11.59 6.59
C LYS A 107 -3.63 -12.97 5.95
N GLU A 108 -2.72 -13.40 5.10
CA GLU A 108 -2.60 -14.83 4.80
C GLU A 108 -2.24 -15.50 6.12
N SER A 109 -3.24 -16.03 6.79
CA SER A 109 -3.04 -17.01 7.83
C SER A 109 -2.36 -18.20 7.13
N GLY A 110 -1.06 -18.34 7.34
CA GLY A 110 -0.32 -19.53 6.92
C GLY A 110 -1.07 -20.75 7.43
N THR A 111 -1.74 -21.42 6.52
CA THR A 111 -2.35 -22.73 6.78
C THR A 111 -1.18 -23.70 6.92
N GLN A 112 -0.68 -23.85 8.16
CA GLN A 112 -0.04 -25.08 8.54
C GLN A 112 -1.12 -26.15 8.43
N ALA A 113 -0.95 -27.04 7.45
CA ALA A 113 -1.69 -28.28 7.37
C ALA A 113 -1.40 -29.08 8.64
N SER A 114 -2.29 -29.02 9.61
CA SER A 114 -2.42 -30.04 10.65
C SER A 114 -3.67 -30.85 10.32
N SER A 115 -3.45 -32.06 9.89
CA SER A 115 -4.41 -33.14 9.80
C SER A 115 -5.13 -33.35 11.13
N GLY A 116 -6.46 -33.43 11.08
CA GLY A 116 -7.30 -34.22 11.99
C GLY A 116 -7.88 -33.47 13.16
N ALA A 117 -9.15 -33.10 13.05
CA ALA A 117 -10.24 -33.49 13.96
C ALA A 117 -11.53 -32.82 13.48
N ASP A 118 -12.43 -33.67 13.12
CA ASP A 118 -13.84 -33.46 12.89
C ASP A 118 -14.49 -32.74 14.12
N ASN A 119 -14.97 -31.54 13.93
CA ASN A 119 -15.94 -30.90 14.81
C ASN A 119 -16.90 -30.08 13.97
N GLY A 120 -18.06 -30.70 13.73
CA GLY A 120 -19.18 -30.10 13.01
C GLY A 120 -19.67 -28.79 13.64
N TYR A 121 -19.34 -27.69 13.02
CA TYR A 121 -20.11 -26.47 13.13
C TYR A 121 -20.83 -26.26 11.81
N SER A 122 -22.12 -26.57 11.84
CA SER A 122 -23.07 -26.22 10.79
C SER A 122 -23.10 -24.69 10.67
N THR A 123 -22.59 -24.17 9.54
CA THR A 123 -22.82 -22.79 9.15
C THR A 123 -24.34 -22.60 8.96
N PRO A 124 -24.95 -21.57 9.56
CA PRO A 124 -26.33 -21.24 9.24
C PRO A 124 -26.40 -20.83 7.77
N ALA A 125 -27.22 -21.58 7.01
CA ALA A 125 -27.52 -21.23 5.63
C ALA A 125 -28.16 -19.85 5.60
N TYR A 126 -27.47 -18.89 4.97
CA TYR A 126 -28.03 -17.59 4.65
C TYR A 126 -29.11 -17.85 3.57
N GLN A 127 -30.38 -17.84 3.99
CA GLN A 127 -31.53 -17.79 3.09
C GLN A 127 -31.56 -16.39 2.50
N ALA A 128 -31.25 -16.29 1.21
CA ALA A 128 -31.51 -15.08 0.47
C ALA A 128 -32.99 -14.73 0.57
N PRO A 129 -33.36 -13.48 0.86
CA PRO A 129 -34.78 -13.07 0.84
C PRO A 129 -35.31 -13.26 -0.59
N ALA A 130 -36.51 -13.82 -0.70
CA ALA A 130 -37.23 -13.99 -1.93
C ALA A 130 -37.34 -12.63 -2.68
N PRO A 131 -37.25 -12.62 -4.02
CA PRO A 131 -37.45 -11.38 -4.79
C PRO A 131 -38.82 -10.82 -4.46
N ALA A 132 -38.86 -9.59 -3.97
CA ALA A 132 -40.11 -8.85 -3.81
C ALA A 132 -40.66 -8.52 -5.20
N GLU A 133 -41.59 -9.31 -5.65
CA GLU A 133 -42.49 -8.94 -6.76
C GLU A 133 -43.40 -7.83 -6.25
N ASN A 134 -43.03 -6.59 -6.52
CA ASN A 134 -43.89 -5.39 -6.55
C ASN A 134 -42.98 -4.15 -6.62
N PHE A 135 -42.28 -3.97 -7.72
CA PHE A 135 -41.91 -2.64 -8.17
C PHE A 135 -43.11 -2.06 -8.87
N ALA A 136 -43.86 -1.17 -8.18
CA ALA A 136 -44.82 -0.32 -8.87
C ALA A 136 -44.04 0.60 -9.80
N GLU A 137 -44.34 0.51 -11.10
CA GLU A 137 -43.89 1.49 -12.08
C GLU A 137 -44.46 2.86 -11.65
N LEU A 138 -43.55 3.78 -11.33
CA LEU A 138 -43.92 5.18 -11.13
C LEU A 138 -44.13 5.75 -12.53
N ASP A 139 -45.38 5.92 -12.90
CA ASP A 139 -45.78 6.67 -14.08
C ASP A 139 -45.17 8.07 -14.05
N GLY A 140 -44.41 8.36 -15.11
CA GLY A 140 -43.71 9.60 -15.26
C GLY A 140 -44.66 10.78 -15.43
N GLU A 141 -44.66 11.68 -14.47
CA GLU A 141 -45.05 13.08 -14.62
C GLU A 141 -44.08 13.95 -13.82
N ASP A 142 -42.88 14.15 -14.36
CA ASP A 142 -42.00 15.24 -13.93
C ASP A 142 -41.41 15.96 -15.15
N GLU A 143 -42.31 16.49 -15.99
CA GLU A 143 -41.99 17.63 -16.81
C GLU A 143 -42.25 18.92 -16.01
N GLN A 144 -41.28 19.32 -15.18
CA GLN A 144 -41.04 20.72 -14.83
C GLN A 144 -39.89 20.81 -13.82
N LEU A 145 -38.68 20.79 -14.34
CA LEU A 145 -37.53 21.32 -13.58
C LEU A 145 -37.44 22.82 -13.87
N PRO A 146 -37.57 23.68 -12.88
CA PRO A 146 -37.38 25.12 -13.07
C PRO A 146 -35.88 25.45 -13.06
N PHE A 147 -35.31 25.71 -14.19
CA PHE A 147 -34.07 26.45 -14.36
C PHE A 147 -34.33 27.70 -15.19
#